data_6df6bc71f72c67424dc8e13036092222
#
_entry.id   6df6bc71f72c67424dc8e13036092222
#
_cell.length_a   1.000
_cell.length_b   1.000
_cell.length_c   1.000
_cell.angle_alpha   90.00
_cell.angle_beta   90.00
_cell.angle_gamma   90.00
#
_symmetry.space_group_name_H-M   'P 1'
#
loop_
_entity.id
_entity.type
_entity.pdbx_description
1 polymer ?
#
loop_
_entity_poly.entity_id
_entity_poly.type
_entity_poly.pdbx_seq_one_letter_code
_entity_poly.pdbx_strand_id
1 'polypeptide(L)'
;IGIRKSYEEAIQSVKDEGGKPYGIPAGASVHKYGGLGYVGFAEEVREQEKELGFKFDYFIVCVVTGSTQAGMIVGFAEDNRADRVIGIDASGTYEQTRAQVKQIVNNTAELVELGRKVRDDEIIINPDYAYPAYGVPSEETNEAIRLAARTEALITDPVYEGKSMQGLIDLAKKKFFPERSKILYAHLGGAPALNGYSYYYKDG
;
A
#
# COMPACT_ATOMS: atom_id res chain seq x y z
N ILE A 1 -14.51 -22.80 -3.85
CA ILE A 1 -13.57 -23.29 -2.80
C ILE A 1 -12.97 -22.05 -2.18
N GLY A 2 -13.05 -21.88 -0.85
CA GLY A 2 -12.48 -20.71 -0.18
C GLY A 2 -10.94 -20.74 -0.21
N ILE A 3 -10.30 -19.58 -0.31
CA ILE A 3 -8.83 -19.42 -0.38
C ILE A 3 -8.12 -20.19 0.75
N ARG A 4 -8.66 -20.16 1.96
CA ARG A 4 -8.12 -20.88 3.12
C ARG A 4 -8.09 -22.39 2.90
N LYS A 5 -9.17 -22.97 2.37
CA LYS A 5 -9.26 -24.40 2.09
C LYS A 5 -8.24 -24.84 1.03
N SER A 6 -8.11 -24.09 -0.05
CA SER A 6 -7.11 -24.36 -1.08
C SER A 6 -5.66 -24.31 -0.56
N TYR A 7 -5.38 -23.37 0.34
CA TYR A 7 -4.08 -23.27 0.99
C TYR A 7 -3.77 -24.47 1.89
N GLU A 8 -4.75 -24.89 2.71
CA GLU A 8 -4.62 -26.06 3.60
C GLU A 8 -4.46 -27.37 2.77
N GLU A 9 -5.22 -27.52 1.68
CA GLU A 9 -5.11 -28.66 0.75
C GLU A 9 -3.74 -28.71 0.07
N ALA A 10 -3.20 -27.58 -0.38
CA ALA A 10 -1.87 -27.53 -1.00
C ALA A 10 -0.76 -27.91 0.00
N ILE A 11 -0.84 -27.43 1.25
CA ILE A 11 0.11 -27.83 2.29
C ILE A 11 0.03 -29.34 2.54
N GLN A 12 -1.18 -29.89 2.61
CA GLN A 12 -1.36 -31.33 2.86
C GLN A 12 -0.82 -32.18 1.70
N SER A 13 -1.08 -31.79 0.45
CA SER A 13 -0.55 -32.50 -0.74
C SER A 13 0.98 -32.60 -0.70
N VAL A 14 1.69 -31.51 -0.39
CA VAL A 14 3.16 -31.55 -0.28
C VAL A 14 3.63 -32.52 0.83
N LYS A 15 2.91 -32.60 1.96
CA LYS A 15 3.23 -33.57 3.02
C LYS A 15 2.97 -35.01 2.59
N ASP A 16 1.87 -35.27 1.90
CA ASP A 16 1.49 -36.61 1.43
C ASP A 16 2.49 -37.15 0.40
N GLU A 17 3.12 -36.24 -0.36
CA GLU A 17 4.21 -36.53 -1.28
C GLU A 17 5.59 -36.68 -0.59
N GLY A 18 5.64 -36.60 0.75
CA GLY A 18 6.87 -36.70 1.54
C GLY A 18 7.70 -35.41 1.60
N GLY A 19 7.16 -34.29 1.09
CA GLY A 19 7.80 -32.97 1.12
C GLY A 19 7.66 -32.25 2.46
N LYS A 20 8.42 -31.15 2.61
CA LYS A 20 8.36 -30.25 3.76
C LYS A 20 7.78 -28.89 3.30
N PRO A 21 6.46 -28.66 3.42
CA PRO A 21 5.86 -27.42 2.96
C PRO A 21 6.29 -26.24 3.82
N TYR A 22 6.58 -25.12 3.16
CA TYR A 22 6.75 -23.82 3.81
C TYR A 22 5.61 -22.91 3.40
N GLY A 23 4.65 -22.70 4.31
CA GLY A 23 3.47 -21.91 4.04
C GLY A 23 3.72 -20.42 4.19
N ILE A 24 3.52 -19.65 3.10
CA ILE A 24 3.56 -18.19 3.13
C ILE A 24 2.12 -17.69 3.00
N PRO A 25 1.56 -17.05 4.06
CA PRO A 25 0.19 -16.53 3.99
C PRO A 25 0.10 -15.38 2.97
N ALA A 26 -1.05 -15.26 2.31
CA ALA A 26 -1.32 -14.19 1.37
C ALA A 26 -1.08 -12.81 2.02
N GLY A 27 -0.26 -11.98 1.38
CA GLY A 27 0.13 -10.66 1.89
C GLY A 27 1.06 -10.69 3.10
N ALA A 28 1.31 -11.84 3.72
CA ALA A 28 2.11 -12.02 4.95
C ALA A 28 1.84 -10.99 6.06
N SER A 29 0.70 -10.31 5.99
CA SER A 29 0.42 -9.03 6.63
C SER A 29 0.48 -9.09 8.14
N VAL A 30 -0.15 -10.11 8.74
CA VAL A 30 -0.17 -10.28 10.20
C VAL A 30 1.02 -11.08 10.74
N HIS A 31 1.92 -11.51 9.86
CA HIS A 31 3.16 -12.16 10.29
C HIS A 31 4.04 -11.14 11.04
N LYS A 32 4.76 -11.58 12.06
CA LYS A 32 5.62 -10.70 12.87
C LYS A 32 6.63 -9.86 12.07
N TYR A 33 7.01 -10.30 10.88
CA TYR A 33 7.91 -9.58 9.97
C TYR A 33 7.18 -8.86 8.83
N GLY A 34 5.84 -8.85 8.82
CA GLY A 34 5.05 -8.36 7.70
C GLY A 34 5.33 -6.90 7.32
N GLY A 35 5.54 -6.03 8.31
CA GLY A 35 5.86 -4.62 8.08
C GLY A 35 7.34 -4.29 7.95
N LEU A 36 8.25 -5.22 8.30
CA LEU A 36 9.67 -4.92 8.50
C LEU A 36 10.38 -4.36 7.26
N GLY A 37 10.06 -4.87 6.06
CA GLY A 37 10.68 -4.38 4.82
C GLY A 37 10.45 -2.89 4.57
N TYR A 38 9.29 -2.38 4.97
CA TYR A 38 8.95 -0.97 4.79
C TYR A 38 9.38 -0.05 5.94
N VAL A 39 9.84 -0.60 7.05
CA VAL A 39 10.67 0.14 8.01
C VAL A 39 12.01 0.47 7.37
N GLY A 40 12.65 -0.52 6.70
CA GLY A 40 13.86 -0.30 5.91
C GLY A 40 13.69 0.70 4.77
N PHE A 41 12.53 0.69 4.09
CA PHE A 41 12.18 1.70 3.08
C PHE A 41 12.20 3.12 3.67
N ALA A 42 11.66 3.33 4.87
CA ALA A 42 11.67 4.66 5.49
C ALA A 42 13.09 5.13 5.82
N GLU A 43 13.99 4.21 6.18
CA GLU A 43 15.41 4.51 6.38
C GLU A 43 16.07 4.92 5.06
N GLU A 44 15.87 4.15 4.01
CA GLU A 44 16.38 4.47 2.67
C GLU A 44 15.88 5.84 2.17
N VAL A 45 14.60 6.16 2.39
CA VAL A 45 14.04 7.48 2.04
C VAL A 45 14.76 8.60 2.82
N ARG A 46 15.04 8.41 4.11
CA ARG A 46 15.80 9.40 4.90
C ARG A 46 17.21 9.66 4.34
N GLU A 47 17.89 8.61 3.88
CA GLU A 47 19.20 8.78 3.21
C GLU A 47 19.06 9.55 1.90
N GLN A 48 18.07 9.20 1.07
CA GLN A 48 17.81 9.92 -0.18
C GLN A 48 17.39 11.38 0.07
N GLU A 49 16.61 11.67 1.11
CA GLU A 49 16.26 13.04 1.52
C GLU A 49 17.52 13.90 1.82
N LYS A 50 18.52 13.30 2.45
CA LYS A 50 19.81 14.00 2.70
C LYS A 50 20.54 14.32 1.40
N GLU A 51 20.57 13.37 0.46
CA GLU A 51 21.20 13.55 -0.85
C GLU A 51 20.45 14.58 -1.71
N LEU A 52 19.11 14.56 -1.66
CA LEU A 52 18.24 15.49 -2.39
C LEU A 52 18.21 16.90 -1.78
N GLY A 53 18.62 17.06 -0.53
CA GLY A 53 18.62 18.34 0.18
C GLY A 53 17.23 18.83 0.58
N PHE A 54 16.22 17.96 0.65
CA PHE A 54 14.88 18.26 1.15
C PHE A 54 14.25 17.03 1.82
N LYS A 55 13.16 17.26 2.56
CA LYS A 55 12.32 16.17 3.11
C LYS A 55 10.98 16.11 2.40
N PHE A 56 10.43 14.90 2.29
CA PHE A 56 9.05 14.72 1.85
C PHE A 56 8.08 15.08 2.98
N ASP A 57 7.03 15.81 2.62
CA ASP A 57 5.98 16.24 3.55
C ASP A 57 4.91 15.17 3.72
N TYR A 58 4.64 14.37 2.67
CA TYR A 58 3.64 13.30 2.66
C TYR A 58 4.12 12.10 1.86
N PHE A 59 3.55 10.94 2.22
CA PHE A 59 3.80 9.66 1.56
C PHE A 59 2.45 9.05 1.19
N ILE A 60 2.24 8.77 -0.09
CA ILE A 60 1.02 8.14 -0.58
C ILE A 60 1.31 6.70 -0.97
N VAL A 61 0.47 5.79 -0.49
CA VAL A 61 0.62 4.35 -0.75
C VAL A 61 -0.72 3.67 -0.90
N CYS A 62 -0.83 2.71 -1.81
CA CYS A 62 -1.99 1.84 -1.89
C CYS A 62 -2.05 0.91 -0.67
N VAL A 63 -3.24 0.69 -0.12
CA VAL A 63 -3.44 -0.24 1.00
C VAL A 63 -4.54 -1.25 0.72
N VAL A 64 -4.25 -2.53 0.97
CA VAL A 64 -5.20 -3.65 0.96
C VAL A 64 -4.93 -4.53 2.18
N THR A 65 -3.81 -5.28 2.20
CA THR A 65 -3.42 -6.13 3.33
C THR A 65 -2.65 -5.39 4.42
N GLY A 66 -2.17 -4.19 4.14
CA GLY A 66 -1.69 -3.23 5.11
C GLY A 66 -0.23 -3.29 5.52
N SER A 67 0.54 -4.34 5.17
CA SER A 67 1.93 -4.47 5.63
C SER A 67 2.84 -3.36 5.12
N THR A 68 2.67 -2.91 3.89
CA THR A 68 3.42 -1.79 3.31
C THR A 68 3.20 -0.52 4.10
N GLN A 69 1.94 -0.08 4.21
CA GLN A 69 1.61 1.14 4.95
C GLN A 69 2.04 1.05 6.42
N ALA A 70 1.78 -0.09 7.08
CA ALA A 70 2.14 -0.26 8.48
C ALA A 70 3.66 -0.14 8.72
N GLY A 71 4.47 -0.74 7.85
CA GLY A 71 5.93 -0.61 7.92
C GLY A 71 6.40 0.83 7.70
N MET A 72 5.83 1.55 6.72
CA MET A 72 6.10 2.97 6.49
C MET A 72 5.73 3.81 7.71
N ILE A 73 4.53 3.60 8.29
CA ILE A 73 4.07 4.30 9.50
C ILE A 73 5.09 4.13 10.63
N VAL A 74 5.51 2.89 10.91
CA VAL A 74 6.48 2.60 11.97
C VAL A 74 7.84 3.23 11.66
N GLY A 75 8.32 3.09 10.43
CA GLY A 75 9.59 3.66 10.01
C GLY A 75 9.63 5.18 10.09
N PHE A 76 8.57 5.86 9.66
CA PHE A 76 8.47 7.33 9.76
C PHE A 76 8.00 7.84 11.13
N ALA A 77 7.57 6.95 12.03
CA ALA A 77 7.27 7.32 13.42
C ALA A 77 8.50 7.76 14.20
N GLU A 78 9.68 7.30 13.83
CA GLU A 78 10.95 7.66 14.47
C GLU A 78 11.23 9.17 14.40
N ASP A 79 10.88 9.80 13.28
CA ASP A 79 11.02 11.25 13.06
C ASP A 79 9.69 12.02 13.08
N ASN A 80 8.66 11.44 13.75
CA ASN A 80 7.34 12.04 13.96
C ASN A 80 6.56 12.34 12.66
N ARG A 81 6.74 11.52 11.63
CA ARG A 81 6.02 11.62 10.34
C ARG A 81 5.07 10.44 10.10
N ALA A 82 4.68 9.69 11.13
CA ALA A 82 3.74 8.58 11.00
C ALA A 82 2.40 9.02 10.40
N ASP A 83 1.87 10.17 10.80
CA ASP A 83 0.66 10.80 10.30
C ASP A 83 0.77 11.39 8.88
N ARG A 84 1.96 11.34 8.29
CA ARG A 84 2.22 11.76 6.91
C ARG A 84 2.09 10.61 5.92
N VAL A 85 1.98 9.37 6.41
CA VAL A 85 1.78 8.18 5.57
C VAL A 85 0.29 7.96 5.34
N ILE A 86 -0.19 8.34 4.16
CA ILE A 86 -1.60 8.27 3.78
C ILE A 86 -1.81 7.01 2.93
N GLY A 87 -2.55 6.05 3.47
CA GLY A 87 -2.98 4.88 2.74
C GLY A 87 -4.24 5.18 1.92
N ILE A 88 -4.23 4.84 0.65
CA ILE A 88 -5.42 4.85 -0.19
C ILE A 88 -5.98 3.44 -0.22
N ASP A 89 -7.15 3.22 0.38
CA ASP A 89 -7.77 1.90 0.42
C ASP A 89 -8.24 1.47 -0.97
N ALA A 90 -7.78 0.32 -1.41
CA ALA A 90 -8.24 -0.33 -2.63
C ALA A 90 -9.03 -1.62 -2.34
N SER A 91 -9.20 -1.99 -1.06
CA SER A 91 -9.83 -3.23 -0.64
C SER A 91 -11.37 -3.17 -0.68
N GLY A 92 -11.94 -2.01 -0.41
CA GLY A 92 -13.38 -1.83 -0.17
C GLY A 92 -13.88 -2.39 1.17
N THR A 93 -12.95 -2.71 2.10
CA THR A 93 -13.25 -3.24 3.43
C THR A 93 -12.55 -2.43 4.52
N TYR A 94 -12.80 -1.12 4.54
CA TYR A 94 -12.08 -0.12 5.35
C TYR A 94 -11.85 -0.55 6.80
N GLU A 95 -12.90 -0.99 7.51
CA GLU A 95 -12.79 -1.35 8.93
C GLU A 95 -11.83 -2.53 9.15
N GLN A 96 -11.88 -3.52 8.27
CA GLN A 96 -10.98 -4.68 8.33
C GLN A 96 -9.55 -4.25 8.01
N THR A 97 -9.37 -3.48 6.95
CA THR A 97 -8.06 -2.96 6.52
C THR A 97 -7.43 -2.12 7.63
N ARG A 98 -8.20 -1.20 8.23
CA ARG A 98 -7.72 -0.36 9.32
C ARG A 98 -7.33 -1.16 10.57
N ALA A 99 -8.15 -2.13 10.97
CA ALA A 99 -7.84 -3.01 12.09
C ALA A 99 -6.56 -3.82 11.83
N GLN A 100 -6.41 -4.32 10.62
CA GLN A 100 -5.23 -5.09 10.20
C GLN A 100 -3.97 -4.22 10.16
N VAL A 101 -4.01 -3.02 9.57
CA VAL A 101 -2.90 -2.07 9.59
C VAL A 101 -2.48 -1.76 11.03
N LYS A 102 -3.45 -1.47 11.92
CA LYS A 102 -3.17 -1.21 13.33
C LYS A 102 -2.47 -2.38 14.02
N GLN A 103 -2.93 -3.62 13.76
CA GLN A 103 -2.28 -4.81 14.30
C GLN A 103 -0.84 -4.94 13.81
N ILE A 104 -0.59 -4.75 12.51
CA ILE A 104 0.74 -4.84 11.94
C ILE A 104 1.64 -3.72 12.47
N VAL A 105 1.14 -2.49 12.59
CA VAL A 105 1.86 -1.36 13.21
C VAL A 105 2.34 -1.74 14.60
N ASN A 106 1.45 -2.28 15.44
CA ASN A 106 1.81 -2.67 16.81
C ASN A 106 2.89 -3.77 16.82
N ASN A 107 2.71 -4.83 16.02
CA ASN A 107 3.66 -5.94 15.92
C ASN A 107 5.03 -5.47 15.39
N THR A 108 5.02 -4.58 14.40
CA THR A 108 6.26 -4.05 13.79
C THR A 108 6.96 -3.09 14.75
N ALA A 109 6.23 -2.20 15.42
CA ALA A 109 6.78 -1.25 16.40
C ALA A 109 7.44 -1.97 17.57
N GLU A 110 6.83 -3.06 18.07
CA GLU A 110 7.41 -3.93 19.07
C GLU A 110 8.68 -4.60 18.58
N LEU A 111 8.65 -5.17 17.36
CA LEU A 111 9.76 -5.88 16.76
C LEU A 111 11.02 -5.01 16.58
N VAL A 112 10.82 -3.74 16.19
CA VAL A 112 11.94 -2.80 15.95
C VAL A 112 12.28 -1.95 17.19
N GLU A 113 11.63 -2.22 18.32
CA GLU A 113 11.87 -1.49 19.58
C GLU A 113 11.70 0.04 19.40
N LEU A 114 10.60 0.47 18.72
CA LEU A 114 10.38 1.87 18.31
C LEU A 114 10.50 2.90 19.44
N GLY A 115 10.41 2.50 20.71
CA GLY A 115 10.54 3.40 21.87
C GLY A 115 9.30 4.27 22.15
N ARG A 116 8.31 4.29 21.27
CA ARG A 116 7.01 4.96 21.46
C ARG A 116 5.86 4.16 20.88
N LYS A 117 4.67 4.45 21.33
CA LYS A 117 3.46 3.89 20.72
C LYS A 117 3.02 4.78 19.55
N VAL A 118 2.65 4.15 18.43
CA VAL A 118 1.93 4.84 17.35
C VAL A 118 0.47 5.01 17.80
N ARG A 119 -0.05 6.24 17.72
CA ARG A 119 -1.41 6.55 18.11
C ARG A 119 -2.40 6.21 16.99
N ASP A 120 -3.65 5.99 17.33
CA ASP A 120 -4.71 5.67 16.36
C ASP A 120 -4.95 6.78 15.33
N ASP A 121 -4.73 8.03 15.71
CA ASP A 121 -4.86 9.21 14.85
C ASP A 121 -3.67 9.39 13.89
N GLU A 122 -2.58 8.66 14.09
CA GLU A 122 -1.45 8.60 13.16
C GLU A 122 -1.63 7.54 12.05
N ILE A 123 -2.68 6.70 12.14
CA ILE A 123 -2.99 5.68 11.11
C ILE A 123 -4.06 6.24 10.18
N ILE A 124 -3.61 6.83 9.07
CA ILE A 124 -4.48 7.52 8.12
C ILE A 124 -4.72 6.62 6.91
N ILE A 125 -5.98 6.23 6.71
CA ILE A 125 -6.43 5.45 5.55
C ILE A 125 -7.64 6.17 4.95
N ASN A 126 -7.59 6.46 3.66
CA ASN A 126 -8.68 7.06 2.93
C ASN A 126 -9.46 5.97 2.16
N PRO A 127 -10.74 5.72 2.46
CA PRO A 127 -11.55 4.70 1.82
C PRO A 127 -12.23 5.15 0.52
N ASP A 128 -12.19 6.43 0.18
CA ASP A 128 -13.05 7.05 -0.85
C ASP A 128 -12.76 6.54 -2.27
N TYR A 129 -11.63 5.86 -2.48
CA TYR A 129 -11.14 5.43 -3.79
C TYR A 129 -11.23 3.91 -4.01
N ALA A 130 -11.80 3.17 -3.06
CA ALA A 130 -11.99 1.71 -3.18
C ALA A 130 -13.08 1.32 -4.20
N TYR A 131 -13.95 2.28 -4.57
CA TYR A 131 -15.06 2.11 -5.50
C TYR A 131 -14.59 1.68 -6.91
N PRO A 132 -15.41 0.89 -7.68
CA PRO A 132 -16.67 0.29 -7.23
C PRO A 132 -16.48 -0.99 -6.39
N ALA A 133 -15.36 -1.68 -6.52
CA ALA A 133 -14.99 -2.86 -5.74
C ALA A 133 -13.50 -3.16 -5.88
N TYR A 134 -12.99 -4.07 -5.04
CA TYR A 134 -11.64 -4.61 -5.21
C TYR A 134 -11.47 -5.24 -6.59
N GLY A 135 -10.39 -4.89 -7.28
CA GLY A 135 -10.08 -5.40 -8.62
C GLY A 135 -10.94 -4.82 -9.75
N VAL A 136 -11.87 -3.92 -9.45
CA VAL A 136 -12.70 -3.24 -10.46
C VAL A 136 -12.34 -1.75 -10.48
N PRO A 137 -11.77 -1.22 -11.59
CA PRO A 137 -11.49 0.20 -11.71
C PRO A 137 -12.78 0.99 -11.97
N SER A 138 -12.87 2.20 -11.44
CA SER A 138 -13.84 3.20 -11.88
C SER A 138 -13.32 3.94 -13.12
N GLU A 139 -14.16 4.78 -13.76
CA GLU A 139 -13.67 5.61 -14.86
C GLU A 139 -12.62 6.62 -14.38
N GLU A 140 -12.79 7.18 -13.18
CA GLU A 140 -11.80 8.08 -12.58
C GLU A 140 -10.47 7.36 -12.31
N THR A 141 -10.51 6.07 -11.93
CA THR A 141 -9.29 5.24 -11.82
C THR A 141 -8.61 5.11 -13.19
N ASN A 142 -9.39 4.83 -14.26
CA ASN A 142 -8.85 4.71 -15.62
C ASN A 142 -8.31 6.05 -16.14
N GLU A 143 -8.96 7.17 -15.84
CA GLU A 143 -8.45 8.50 -16.16
C GLU A 143 -7.13 8.80 -15.44
N ALA A 144 -7.01 8.44 -14.17
CA ALA A 144 -5.76 8.60 -13.41
C ALA A 144 -4.61 7.79 -14.01
N ILE A 145 -4.87 6.53 -14.41
CA ILE A 145 -3.90 5.67 -15.11
C ILE A 145 -3.45 6.33 -16.42
N ARG A 146 -4.40 6.79 -17.25
CA ARG A 146 -4.09 7.46 -18.53
C ARG A 146 -3.31 8.76 -18.31
N LEU A 147 -3.68 9.55 -17.32
CA LEU A 147 -2.99 10.80 -17.01
C LEU A 147 -1.55 10.54 -16.62
N ALA A 148 -1.30 9.67 -15.64
CA ALA A 148 0.04 9.32 -15.18
C ALA A 148 0.93 8.78 -16.33
N ALA A 149 0.36 7.91 -17.18
CA ALA A 149 1.07 7.38 -18.33
C ALA A 149 1.45 8.45 -19.37
N ARG A 150 0.51 9.38 -19.67
CA ARG A 150 0.71 10.41 -20.72
C ARG A 150 1.63 11.55 -20.27
N THR A 151 1.61 11.90 -18.99
CA THR A 151 2.38 13.06 -18.51
C THR A 151 3.74 12.67 -17.96
N GLU A 152 3.85 11.51 -17.31
CA GLU A 152 5.06 11.11 -16.59
C GLU A 152 5.65 9.76 -17.05
N ALA A 153 5.04 9.12 -18.07
CA ALA A 153 5.36 7.74 -18.47
C ALA A 153 5.27 6.73 -17.32
N LEU A 154 4.45 7.02 -16.30
CA LEU A 154 4.25 6.19 -15.13
C LEU A 154 3.12 5.20 -15.38
N ILE A 155 3.45 3.91 -15.45
CA ILE A 155 2.51 2.85 -15.77
C ILE A 155 1.98 2.23 -14.49
N THR A 156 0.75 2.54 -14.15
CA THR A 156 0.03 2.01 -12.99
C THR A 156 -0.95 0.91 -13.40
N ASP A 157 -1.51 0.18 -12.43
CA ASP A 157 -2.47 -0.90 -12.67
C ASP A 157 -3.88 -0.56 -12.19
N PRO A 158 -4.93 -1.23 -12.69
CA PRO A 158 -6.32 -0.92 -12.33
C PRO A 158 -6.75 -1.38 -10.93
N VAL A 159 -5.96 -2.26 -10.27
CA VAL A 159 -6.35 -2.88 -9.00
C VAL A 159 -5.87 -2.05 -7.81
N TYR A 160 -4.61 -1.63 -7.85
CA TYR A 160 -3.91 -1.00 -6.72
C TYR A 160 -3.45 0.42 -7.07
N GLU A 161 -2.46 0.52 -7.95
CA GLU A 161 -1.75 1.78 -8.18
C GLU A 161 -2.61 2.82 -8.90
N GLY A 162 -3.51 2.41 -9.76
CA GLY A 162 -4.48 3.33 -10.39
C GLY A 162 -5.42 3.98 -9.38
N LYS A 163 -5.87 3.22 -8.36
CA LYS A 163 -6.72 3.76 -7.29
C LYS A 163 -5.95 4.70 -6.36
N SER A 164 -4.73 4.37 -6.01
CA SER A 164 -3.89 5.26 -5.20
C SER A 164 -3.46 6.50 -5.97
N MET A 165 -3.22 6.40 -7.28
CA MET A 165 -2.96 7.54 -8.15
C MET A 165 -4.20 8.44 -8.29
N GLN A 166 -5.39 7.86 -8.46
CA GLN A 166 -6.66 8.61 -8.40
C GLN A 166 -6.77 9.38 -7.10
N GLY A 167 -6.47 8.73 -5.96
CA GLY A 167 -6.48 9.35 -4.63
C GLY A 167 -5.50 10.52 -4.53
N LEU A 168 -4.26 10.34 -4.97
CA LEU A 168 -3.26 11.41 -5.00
C LEU A 168 -3.72 12.62 -5.81
N ILE A 169 -4.21 12.39 -7.03
CA ILE A 169 -4.66 13.44 -7.93
C ILE A 169 -5.85 14.21 -7.36
N ASP A 170 -6.84 13.50 -6.80
CA ASP A 170 -8.04 14.10 -6.25
C ASP A 170 -7.73 14.88 -4.94
N LEU A 171 -6.93 14.33 -4.04
CA LEU A 171 -6.47 15.01 -2.85
C LEU A 171 -5.70 16.29 -3.18
N ALA A 172 -4.86 16.27 -4.22
CA ALA A 172 -4.16 17.46 -4.70
C ALA A 172 -5.14 18.51 -5.26
N LYS A 173 -6.12 18.10 -6.07
CA LYS A 173 -7.17 19.00 -6.59
C LYS A 173 -8.02 19.62 -5.46
N LYS A 174 -8.29 18.86 -4.42
CA LYS A 174 -9.03 19.31 -3.21
C LYS A 174 -8.18 20.18 -2.27
N LYS A 175 -6.92 20.46 -2.62
CA LYS A 175 -5.97 21.24 -1.80
C LYS A 175 -5.76 20.63 -0.40
N PHE A 176 -5.81 19.30 -0.31
CA PHE A 176 -5.52 18.58 0.93
C PHE A 176 -4.07 18.83 1.39
N PHE A 177 -3.15 18.89 0.44
CA PHE A 177 -1.75 19.16 0.70
C PHE A 177 -1.51 20.67 0.69
N PRO A 178 -0.76 21.23 1.66
CA PRO A 178 -0.29 22.61 1.60
C PRO A 178 0.45 22.92 0.27
N GLU A 179 0.41 24.16 -0.15
CA GLU A 179 1.12 24.58 -1.36
C GLU A 179 2.63 24.26 -1.25
N ARG A 180 3.19 23.76 -2.34
CA ARG A 180 4.60 23.33 -2.45
C ARG A 180 4.99 22.12 -1.62
N SER A 181 4.02 21.37 -1.07
CA SER A 181 4.31 20.10 -0.42
C SER A 181 5.04 19.16 -1.37
N LYS A 182 6.08 18.51 -0.86
CA LYS A 182 6.79 17.43 -1.55
C LYS A 182 6.17 16.10 -1.17
N ILE A 183 5.63 15.40 -2.15
CA ILE A 183 4.87 14.17 -1.94
C ILE A 183 5.67 13.03 -2.56
N LEU A 184 5.96 11.99 -1.77
CA LEU A 184 6.45 10.73 -2.28
C LEU A 184 5.26 9.82 -2.57
N TYR A 185 5.11 9.41 -3.82
CA TYR A 185 4.19 8.36 -4.23
C TYR A 185 4.93 7.03 -4.30
N ALA A 186 4.54 6.08 -3.46
CA ALA A 186 5.11 4.74 -3.46
C ALA A 186 4.46 3.89 -4.54
N HIS A 187 5.11 3.78 -5.71
CA HIS A 187 4.68 2.92 -6.81
C HIS A 187 5.20 1.50 -6.59
N LEU A 188 4.32 0.59 -6.19
CA LEU A 188 4.69 -0.76 -5.75
C LEU A 188 4.71 -1.81 -6.88
N GLY A 189 4.43 -1.39 -8.11
CA GLY A 189 4.43 -2.27 -9.28
C GLY A 189 3.05 -2.45 -9.89
N GLY A 190 2.66 -3.70 -10.22
CA GLY A 190 1.32 -4.01 -10.74
C GLY A 190 1.15 -3.85 -12.25
N ALA A 191 2.05 -3.18 -12.98
CA ALA A 191 1.93 -2.93 -14.41
C ALA A 191 1.56 -4.18 -15.27
N PRO A 192 2.05 -5.40 -14.99
CA PRO A 192 1.63 -6.59 -15.74
C PRO A 192 0.13 -6.89 -15.67
N ALA A 193 -0.58 -6.43 -14.62
CA ALA A 193 -2.02 -6.61 -14.51
C ALA A 193 -2.80 -5.92 -15.63
N LEU A 194 -2.26 -4.86 -16.26
CA LEU A 194 -2.89 -4.19 -17.41
C LEU A 194 -3.25 -5.15 -18.53
N ASN A 195 -2.47 -6.21 -18.73
CA ASN A 195 -2.76 -7.21 -19.75
C ASN A 195 -4.12 -7.90 -19.51
N GLY A 196 -4.45 -8.16 -18.25
CA GLY A 196 -5.75 -8.74 -17.87
C GLY A 196 -6.92 -7.76 -17.99
N TYR A 197 -6.63 -6.47 -18.02
CA TYR A 197 -7.61 -5.37 -18.11
C TYR A 197 -7.59 -4.66 -19.46
N SER A 198 -6.94 -5.23 -20.47
CA SER A 198 -6.74 -4.60 -21.80
C SER A 198 -8.07 -4.15 -22.47
N TYR A 199 -9.18 -4.78 -22.12
CA TYR A 199 -10.50 -4.42 -22.63
C TYR A 199 -11.00 -3.04 -22.20
N TYR A 200 -10.46 -2.46 -21.11
CA TYR A 200 -10.75 -1.08 -20.69
C TYR A 200 -9.98 -0.02 -21.50
N TYR A 201 -8.98 -0.42 -22.29
CA TYR A 201 -8.04 0.49 -22.94
C TYR A 201 -7.97 0.34 -24.46
N LYS A 202 -8.88 -0.47 -25.07
CA LYS A 202 -8.85 -0.77 -26.51
C LYS A 202 -9.26 0.39 -27.40
N ASP A 203 -10.05 1.34 -26.87
CA ASP A 203 -10.65 2.43 -27.63
C ASP A 203 -10.06 3.81 -27.24
N GLY A 204 -8.84 3.84 -26.70
CA GLY A 204 -8.16 5.04 -26.20
C GLY A 204 -7.01 5.54 -27.07
#